data_b77191f4bb8ac6e05776546d86530acf
#
_entry.id   b77191f4bb8ac6e05776546d86530acf
#
_cell.length_a   1.000
_cell.length_b   1.000
_cell.length_c   1.000
_cell.angle_alpha   90.00
_cell.angle_beta   90.00
_cell.angle_gamma   90.00
#
_symmetry.space_group_name_H-M   'P 1'
#
loop_
_entity.id
_entity.type
_entity.pdbx_description
1 polymer ?
#
loop_
_entity_poly.entity_id
_entity_poly.type
_entity_poly.pdbx_seq_one_letter_code
_entity_poly.pdbx_strand_id
1 'polypeptide(L)'
;MKQEQESSSTGTTEAAGTDKEVRPVKPVKPVKPVKPPGSRPQKNLYEPYNIPPILYHAIRWFVIFVYHIVARIRLRGLDNVPKKGAFIIASNHLSWTDIPLIPFHLPRKVVYMAKEEYFNSRLAWLVRFLGAFPVKRGEGDRQALRAGEEQLKKGNILVIFPEGTRSRTRTMARAHSGMGMIALRTGVPVVPVAIWGSENMLKKFGTPVTISFGEPMVLTPKGKKITREDIDEATDKVMRKIAEMLPPEYRGVYGSSPDAV
;
A
#
# COMPACT_ATOMS: atom_id res chain seq x y z
N MET A 1 53.37 -56.60 -0.14
CA MET A 1 54.42 -56.61 0.88
C MET A 1 53.92 -55.72 1.99
N LYS A 2 53.83 -56.41 3.20
CA LYS A 2 53.63 -55.89 4.57
C LYS A 2 52.42 -54.94 4.82
N GLN A 3 51.28 -55.36 5.40
CA GLN A 3 51.04 -55.91 6.75
C GLN A 3 51.70 -55.13 7.88
N GLU A 4 50.83 -54.61 8.76
CA GLU A 4 50.68 -54.85 10.20
C GLU A 4 49.70 -53.83 10.75
N GLN A 5 48.51 -54.09 11.23
CA GLN A 5 48.01 -54.80 12.41
C GLN A 5 48.38 -54.16 13.76
N GLU A 6 47.27 -54.06 14.56
CA GLU A 6 47.16 -54.01 16.03
C GLU A 6 47.12 -52.63 16.66
N SER A 7 46.34 -52.31 17.69
CA SER A 7 45.40 -53.11 18.50
C SER A 7 44.54 -52.14 19.39
N SER A 8 43.34 -52.56 19.63
CA SER A 8 42.52 -52.51 20.84
C SER A 8 43.03 -51.72 22.07
N SER A 9 42.21 -50.82 22.60
CA SER A 9 42.03 -50.66 24.05
C SER A 9 40.69 -50.03 24.39
N THR A 10 39.84 -50.82 24.99
CA THR A 10 38.62 -50.49 25.70
C THR A 10 38.94 -49.62 26.94
N GLY A 11 38.20 -48.55 27.11
CA GLY A 11 38.21 -47.72 28.33
C GLY A 11 36.84 -47.20 28.63
N THR A 12 36.07 -48.01 29.34
CA THR A 12 34.82 -47.65 30.00
C THR A 12 35.12 -46.66 31.13
N THR A 13 34.53 -45.47 31.05
CA THR A 13 34.49 -44.61 32.22
C THR A 13 33.06 -44.09 32.39
N GLU A 14 32.37 -44.69 33.36
CA GLU A 14 31.15 -44.14 33.96
C GLU A 14 31.45 -42.72 34.50
N ALA A 15 30.63 -41.76 34.12
CA ALA A 15 30.58 -40.47 34.79
C ALA A 15 29.14 -40.19 35.18
N ALA A 16 28.99 -40.11 36.47
CA ALA A 16 27.80 -39.92 37.28
C ALA A 16 26.92 -38.77 36.80
N GLY A 17 25.63 -39.05 36.74
CA GLY A 17 24.58 -38.05 36.56
C GLY A 17 24.50 -37.06 37.73
N THR A 18 24.57 -35.79 37.46
CA THR A 18 24.04 -34.78 38.36
C THR A 18 22.79 -34.21 37.70
N ASP A 19 21.66 -34.78 38.11
CA ASP A 19 20.32 -34.27 37.83
C ASP A 19 20.18 -32.89 38.49
N LYS A 20 20.41 -31.82 37.73
CA LYS A 20 20.11 -30.45 38.19
C LYS A 20 18.65 -30.19 37.92
N GLU A 21 17.86 -30.32 38.94
CA GLU A 21 16.47 -29.92 39.04
C GLU A 21 16.28 -28.49 38.48
N VAL A 22 15.66 -28.40 37.28
CA VAL A 22 15.35 -27.12 36.64
C VAL A 22 14.19 -26.50 37.39
N ARG A 23 14.49 -25.50 38.24
CA ARG A 23 13.45 -24.73 38.94
C ARG A 23 12.51 -24.07 37.93
N PRO A 24 11.18 -24.15 38.10
CA PRO A 24 10.24 -23.51 37.21
C PRO A 24 10.43 -21.99 37.22
N VAL A 25 10.65 -21.43 36.03
CA VAL A 25 10.76 -19.98 35.82
C VAL A 25 9.40 -19.34 36.13
N LYS A 26 9.35 -18.45 37.11
CA LYS A 26 8.13 -17.70 37.47
C LYS A 26 7.65 -16.91 36.23
N PRO A 27 6.33 -16.90 35.93
CA PRO A 27 5.81 -16.13 34.82
C PRO A 27 6.16 -14.65 34.98
N VAL A 28 6.83 -14.11 33.95
CA VAL A 28 7.17 -12.70 33.88
C VAL A 28 5.88 -11.90 33.77
N LYS A 29 5.62 -11.03 34.75
CA LYS A 29 4.46 -10.13 34.72
C LYS A 29 4.54 -9.27 33.45
N PRO A 30 3.41 -9.05 32.74
CA PRO A 30 3.41 -8.20 31.55
C PRO A 30 3.93 -6.80 31.92
N VAL A 31 5.02 -6.39 31.28
CA VAL A 31 5.60 -5.07 31.42
C VAL A 31 4.60 -4.05 30.89
N LYS A 32 4.07 -3.18 31.77
CA LYS A 32 3.23 -2.07 31.35
C LYS A 32 4.04 -1.21 30.37
N PRO A 33 3.47 -0.78 29.22
CA PRO A 33 4.16 0.08 28.28
C PRO A 33 4.57 1.38 29.00
N VAL A 34 5.86 1.65 29.10
CA VAL A 34 6.40 2.88 29.64
C VAL A 34 6.03 4.03 28.70
N LYS A 35 5.19 4.94 29.16
CA LYS A 35 4.89 6.18 28.43
C LYS A 35 6.16 7.05 28.45
N PRO A 36 6.68 7.50 27.29
CA PRO A 36 7.77 8.45 27.28
C PRO A 36 7.34 9.76 27.96
N PRO A 37 8.20 10.39 28.79
CA PRO A 37 7.86 11.61 29.49
C PRO A 37 7.65 12.75 28.50
N GLY A 38 6.48 13.43 28.54
CA GLY A 38 6.22 14.65 27.80
C GLY A 38 5.42 14.51 26.49
N SER A 39 4.93 13.34 26.12
CA SER A 39 4.03 13.24 24.96
C SER A 39 2.64 13.77 25.31
N ARG A 40 2.29 14.95 24.79
CA ARG A 40 0.89 15.35 24.64
C ARG A 40 0.13 14.17 24.02
N PRO A 41 -1.14 13.89 24.39
CA PRO A 41 -1.91 12.83 23.75
C PRO A 41 -1.88 13.13 22.24
N GLN A 42 -1.12 12.35 21.47
CA GLN A 42 -1.16 12.45 20.02
C GLN A 42 -2.58 12.04 19.65
N LYS A 43 -3.43 13.04 19.32
CA LYS A 43 -4.66 12.81 18.57
C LYS A 43 -4.30 11.82 17.49
N ASN A 44 -5.00 10.68 17.45
CA ASN A 44 -4.71 9.59 16.51
C ASN A 44 -4.39 10.16 15.13
N LEU A 45 -3.11 10.29 14.81
CA LEU A 45 -2.60 10.84 13.54
C LEU A 45 -3.14 10.05 12.34
N TYR A 46 -3.59 8.84 12.59
CA TYR A 46 -4.10 7.89 11.59
C TYR A 46 -5.64 7.90 11.44
N GLU A 47 -6.36 8.79 12.17
CA GLU A 47 -7.79 8.94 11.94
C GLU A 47 -8.06 10.02 10.90
N PRO A 48 -8.85 9.72 9.86
CA PRO A 48 -9.25 10.70 8.87
C PRO A 48 -10.09 11.81 9.55
N TYR A 49 -9.94 13.04 9.05
CA TYR A 49 -10.65 14.19 9.58
C TYR A 49 -12.16 13.94 9.58
N ASN A 50 -12.80 14.13 10.73
CA ASN A 50 -14.24 13.97 10.85
C ASN A 50 -14.96 15.23 10.31
N ILE A 51 -15.23 15.21 9.00
CA ILE A 51 -15.93 16.29 8.31
C ILE A 51 -17.40 15.91 8.22
N PRO A 52 -18.32 16.85 8.47
CA PRO A 52 -19.74 16.59 8.23
C PRO A 52 -19.96 16.06 6.80
N PRO A 53 -20.74 14.99 6.62
CA PRO A 53 -20.95 14.38 5.31
C PRO A 53 -21.42 15.36 4.23
N ILE A 54 -22.31 16.28 4.62
CA ILE A 54 -22.84 17.31 3.72
C ILE A 54 -21.72 18.19 3.16
N LEU A 55 -20.81 18.67 4.03
CA LEU A 55 -19.70 19.52 3.62
C LEU A 55 -18.71 18.74 2.73
N TYR A 56 -18.43 17.48 3.06
CA TYR A 56 -17.62 16.62 2.22
C TYR A 56 -18.20 16.47 0.81
N HIS A 57 -19.50 16.19 0.71
CA HIS A 57 -20.17 16.04 -0.58
C HIS A 57 -20.23 17.35 -1.36
N ALA A 58 -20.48 18.49 -0.69
CA ALA A 58 -20.49 19.79 -1.35
C ALA A 58 -19.12 20.12 -1.96
N ILE A 59 -18.03 19.95 -1.20
CA ILE A 59 -16.66 20.18 -1.71
C ILE A 59 -16.32 19.16 -2.82
N ARG A 60 -16.68 17.90 -2.65
CA ARG A 60 -16.48 16.87 -3.69
C ARG A 60 -17.12 17.28 -5.01
N TRP A 61 -18.39 17.64 -5.00
CA TRP A 61 -19.13 18.04 -6.21
C TRP A 61 -18.56 19.32 -6.82
N PHE A 62 -18.15 20.27 -5.98
CA PHE A 62 -17.50 21.49 -6.46
C PHE A 62 -16.17 21.17 -7.17
N VAL A 63 -15.34 20.32 -6.60
CA VAL A 63 -14.06 19.92 -7.22
C VAL A 63 -14.29 19.12 -8.51
N ILE A 64 -15.26 18.20 -8.53
CA ILE A 64 -15.64 17.47 -9.75
C ILE A 64 -16.07 18.46 -10.83
N PHE A 65 -16.92 19.42 -10.50
CA PHE A 65 -17.40 20.46 -11.42
C PHE A 65 -16.23 21.25 -12.00
N VAL A 66 -15.32 21.75 -11.15
CA VAL A 66 -14.12 22.47 -11.58
C VAL A 66 -13.27 21.61 -12.52
N TYR A 67 -13.07 20.34 -12.18
CA TYR A 67 -12.27 19.43 -13.02
C TYR A 67 -12.89 19.17 -14.38
N HIS A 68 -14.21 19.08 -14.48
CA HIS A 68 -14.90 18.93 -15.76
C HIS A 68 -14.90 20.21 -16.61
N ILE A 69 -14.74 21.39 -15.97
CA ILE A 69 -14.51 22.64 -16.69
C ILE A 69 -13.09 22.69 -17.25
N VAL A 70 -12.08 22.35 -16.43
CA VAL A 70 -10.65 22.50 -16.79
C VAL A 70 -10.18 21.40 -17.74
N ALA A 71 -10.79 20.20 -17.66
CA ALA A 71 -10.37 19.01 -18.40
C ALA A 71 -11.55 18.22 -18.96
N ARG A 72 -11.29 17.47 -20.01
CA ARG A 72 -12.26 16.49 -20.57
C ARG A 72 -12.05 15.15 -19.89
N ILE A 73 -12.71 14.93 -18.75
CA ILE A 73 -12.55 13.71 -17.97
C ILE A 73 -13.37 12.58 -18.60
N ARG A 74 -12.71 11.44 -18.82
CA ARG A 74 -13.31 10.19 -19.29
C ARG A 74 -13.12 9.11 -18.23
N LEU A 75 -14.23 8.55 -17.75
CA LEU A 75 -14.24 7.43 -16.82
C LEU A 75 -14.54 6.14 -17.59
N ARG A 76 -13.78 5.09 -17.33
CA ARG A 76 -13.97 3.75 -17.91
C ARG A 76 -14.02 2.72 -16.79
N GLY A 77 -14.88 1.73 -16.91
CA GLY A 77 -14.95 0.61 -15.96
C GLY A 77 -15.34 1.00 -14.53
N LEU A 78 -16.04 2.11 -14.31
CA LEU A 78 -16.49 2.51 -12.98
C LEU A 78 -17.41 1.45 -12.32
N ASP A 79 -18.12 0.67 -13.12
CA ASP A 79 -18.98 -0.43 -12.65
C ASP A 79 -18.20 -1.59 -12.04
N ASN A 80 -16.90 -1.70 -12.33
CA ASN A 80 -15.99 -2.68 -11.71
C ASN A 80 -15.69 -2.36 -10.25
N VAL A 81 -15.95 -1.13 -9.81
CA VAL A 81 -15.64 -0.71 -8.44
C VAL A 81 -16.62 -1.33 -7.45
N PRO A 82 -16.15 -2.08 -6.43
CA PRO A 82 -17.02 -2.72 -5.46
C PRO A 82 -17.87 -1.69 -4.70
N LYS A 83 -19.20 -1.90 -4.71
CA LYS A 83 -20.17 -1.00 -4.05
C LYS A 83 -20.13 -1.12 -2.52
N LYS A 84 -19.68 -2.27 -2.00
CA LYS A 84 -19.62 -2.59 -0.56
C LYS A 84 -18.28 -3.25 -0.21
N GLY A 85 -17.95 -3.29 1.08
CA GLY A 85 -16.75 -3.92 1.59
C GLY A 85 -15.49 -3.05 1.44
N ALA A 86 -14.40 -3.49 2.04
CA ALA A 86 -13.09 -2.88 1.91
C ALA A 86 -12.41 -3.37 0.63
N PHE A 87 -11.63 -2.50 0.00
CA PHE A 87 -10.76 -2.85 -1.12
C PHE A 87 -9.62 -1.85 -1.26
N ILE A 88 -8.60 -2.23 -2.00
CA ILE A 88 -7.47 -1.37 -2.34
C ILE A 88 -7.67 -0.84 -3.75
N ILE A 89 -7.43 0.45 -3.96
CA ILE A 89 -7.19 1.03 -5.28
C ILE A 89 -5.69 1.16 -5.45
N ALA A 90 -5.15 0.52 -6.46
CA ALA A 90 -3.76 0.67 -6.88
C ALA A 90 -3.71 1.44 -8.19
N SER A 91 -3.01 2.57 -8.24
CA SER A 91 -2.95 3.41 -9.44
C SER A 91 -1.52 3.87 -9.73
N ASN A 92 -1.19 4.08 -11.01
CA ASN A 92 -0.04 4.87 -11.40
C ASN A 92 -0.22 6.34 -10.97
N HIS A 93 0.87 7.11 -10.88
CA HIS A 93 0.83 8.47 -10.30
C HIS A 93 1.59 9.47 -11.17
N LEU A 94 0.88 10.37 -11.84
CA LEU A 94 1.44 11.35 -12.77
C LEU A 94 1.41 12.79 -12.22
N SER A 95 0.37 13.13 -11.45
CA SER A 95 0.11 14.51 -11.02
C SER A 95 -0.42 14.61 -9.60
N TRP A 96 -0.28 15.76 -8.97
CA TRP A 96 -0.97 16.09 -7.72
C TRP A 96 -2.50 16.01 -7.85
N THR A 97 -3.00 16.24 -9.06
CA THR A 97 -4.42 16.20 -9.35
C THR A 97 -5.00 14.80 -9.26
N ASP A 98 -4.19 13.74 -9.36
CA ASP A 98 -4.64 12.34 -9.24
C ASP A 98 -5.22 12.05 -7.86
N ILE A 99 -4.68 12.73 -6.82
CA ILE A 99 -5.06 12.51 -5.42
C ILE A 99 -6.55 12.81 -5.18
N PRO A 100 -7.10 13.96 -5.57
CA PRO A 100 -8.56 14.19 -5.50
C PRO A 100 -9.31 13.61 -6.70
N LEU A 101 -8.69 13.47 -7.87
CA LEU A 101 -9.36 13.09 -9.11
C LEU A 101 -9.92 11.66 -9.07
N ILE A 102 -9.13 10.69 -8.62
CA ILE A 102 -9.56 9.29 -8.52
C ILE A 102 -10.69 9.13 -7.49
N PRO A 103 -10.55 9.53 -6.22
CA PRO A 103 -11.53 9.23 -5.19
C PRO A 103 -12.81 10.03 -5.29
N PHE A 104 -12.75 11.26 -5.83
CA PHE A 104 -13.98 12.05 -5.94
C PHE A 104 -14.95 11.49 -6.97
N HIS A 105 -14.48 10.66 -7.91
CA HIS A 105 -15.36 9.91 -8.81
C HIS A 105 -15.89 8.61 -8.20
N LEU A 106 -15.44 8.23 -6.98
CA LEU A 106 -15.95 7.05 -6.30
C LEU A 106 -17.18 7.36 -5.45
N PRO A 107 -18.12 6.41 -5.29
CA PRO A 107 -19.33 6.62 -4.52
C PRO A 107 -19.09 6.66 -3.00
N ARG A 108 -17.90 6.27 -2.55
CA ARG A 108 -17.55 6.12 -1.14
C ARG A 108 -16.27 6.87 -0.81
N LYS A 109 -16.17 7.31 0.47
CA LYS A 109 -14.98 7.94 1.02
C LYS A 109 -13.78 6.99 1.00
N VAL A 110 -12.61 7.52 0.69
CA VAL A 110 -11.36 6.77 0.63
C VAL A 110 -10.35 7.30 1.65
N VAL A 111 -9.35 6.49 1.95
CA VAL A 111 -8.19 6.89 2.74
C VAL A 111 -6.91 6.70 1.93
N TYR A 112 -5.86 7.49 2.25
CA TYR A 112 -4.59 7.47 1.54
C TYR A 112 -3.41 7.42 2.49
N MET A 113 -2.30 6.93 1.97
CA MET A 113 -0.98 7.11 2.56
C MET A 113 -0.33 8.38 2.01
N ALA A 114 0.00 9.34 2.87
CA ALA A 114 0.72 10.55 2.46
C ALA A 114 1.96 10.77 3.33
N LYS A 115 2.99 11.41 2.75
CA LYS A 115 4.22 11.75 3.47
C LYS A 115 3.93 12.53 4.75
N GLU A 116 4.59 12.16 5.85
CA GLU A 116 4.44 12.82 7.16
C GLU A 116 4.70 14.34 7.08
N GLU A 117 5.64 14.77 6.23
CA GLU A 117 5.99 16.18 6.07
C GLU A 117 4.79 17.05 5.64
N TYR A 118 3.83 16.47 4.90
CA TYR A 118 2.64 17.22 4.49
C TYR A 118 1.72 17.54 5.67
N PHE A 119 1.75 16.73 6.74
CA PHE A 119 0.94 16.93 7.92
C PHE A 119 1.49 18.04 8.84
N ASN A 120 2.74 18.44 8.62
CA ASN A 120 3.40 19.55 9.31
C ASN A 120 3.48 20.82 8.45
N SER A 121 2.89 20.81 7.24
CA SER A 121 2.87 21.92 6.32
C SER A 121 1.58 22.74 6.42
N ARG A 122 1.54 23.91 5.74
CA ARG A 122 0.31 24.71 5.58
C ARG A 122 -0.81 23.94 4.87
N LEU A 123 -0.49 22.86 4.18
CA LEU A 123 -1.46 21.98 3.49
C LEU A 123 -2.00 20.86 4.38
N ALA A 124 -1.61 20.80 5.66
CA ALA A 124 -2.00 19.73 6.58
C ALA A 124 -3.53 19.55 6.69
N TRP A 125 -4.27 20.64 6.68
CA TRP A 125 -5.73 20.62 6.71
C TRP A 125 -6.32 19.96 5.45
N LEU A 126 -5.76 20.27 4.27
CA LEU A 126 -6.21 19.73 2.99
C LEU A 126 -5.89 18.22 2.88
N VAL A 127 -4.68 17.83 3.27
CA VAL A 127 -4.24 16.44 3.24
C VAL A 127 -5.13 15.58 4.15
N ARG A 128 -5.44 16.07 5.36
CA ARG A 128 -6.39 15.41 6.26
C ARG A 128 -7.81 15.40 5.73
N PHE A 129 -8.26 16.52 5.12
CA PHE A 129 -9.56 16.62 4.48
C PHE A 129 -9.75 15.55 3.41
N LEU A 130 -8.73 15.30 2.61
CA LEU A 130 -8.72 14.25 1.58
C LEU A 130 -8.69 12.83 2.17
N GLY A 131 -8.61 12.65 3.50
CA GLY A 131 -8.60 11.34 4.14
C GLY A 131 -7.21 10.71 4.23
N ALA A 132 -6.14 11.51 4.07
CA ALA A 132 -4.79 10.99 4.18
C ALA A 132 -4.38 10.72 5.64
N PHE A 133 -3.55 9.69 5.83
CA PHE A 133 -2.83 9.42 7.07
C PHE A 133 -1.31 9.40 6.82
N PRO A 134 -0.50 9.81 7.83
CA PRO A 134 0.93 10.00 7.65
C PRO A 134 1.69 8.69 7.52
N VAL A 135 2.69 8.67 6.63
CA VAL A 135 3.66 7.58 6.49
C VAL A 135 5.07 8.13 6.36
N LYS A 136 6.04 7.49 6.99
CA LYS A 136 7.47 7.78 6.84
C LYS A 136 7.98 7.01 5.61
N ARG A 137 8.56 7.71 4.64
CA ARG A 137 9.14 7.06 3.45
C ARG A 137 10.59 6.66 3.73
N GLY A 138 11.03 5.53 3.17
CA GLY A 138 12.44 5.13 3.10
C GLY A 138 12.85 3.96 3.99
N GLU A 139 12.24 3.75 5.12
CA GLU A 139 12.39 2.52 5.91
C GLU A 139 11.07 1.79 5.80
N GLY A 140 11.04 0.53 5.36
CA GLY A 140 9.79 -0.23 5.21
C GLY A 140 8.88 0.01 6.41
N ASP A 141 8.07 1.08 6.32
CA ASP A 141 7.33 1.64 7.46
C ASP A 141 6.24 0.64 7.86
N ARG A 142 6.63 -0.28 8.73
CA ARG A 142 5.72 -1.29 9.28
C ARG A 142 4.48 -0.65 9.92
N GLN A 143 4.63 0.58 10.43
CA GLN A 143 3.54 1.31 11.05
C GLN A 143 2.55 1.80 9.99
N ALA A 144 3.03 2.29 8.85
CA ALA A 144 2.21 2.67 7.70
C ALA A 144 1.43 1.48 7.13
N LEU A 145 2.10 0.33 6.97
CA LEU A 145 1.45 -0.89 6.51
C LEU A 145 0.34 -1.33 7.46
N ARG A 146 0.61 -1.36 8.78
CA ARG A 146 -0.39 -1.68 9.79
C ARG A 146 -1.56 -0.69 9.80
N ALA A 147 -1.28 0.61 9.66
CA ALA A 147 -2.33 1.62 9.58
C ALA A 147 -3.22 1.41 8.35
N GLY A 148 -2.64 1.07 7.20
CA GLY A 148 -3.39 0.69 6.01
C GLY A 148 -4.26 -0.55 6.21
N GLU A 149 -3.71 -1.61 6.82
CA GLU A 149 -4.44 -2.82 7.17
C GLU A 149 -5.62 -2.52 8.13
N GLU A 150 -5.42 -1.64 9.11
CA GLU A 150 -6.48 -1.22 10.04
C GLU A 150 -7.59 -0.44 9.34
N GLN A 151 -7.26 0.44 8.37
CA GLN A 151 -8.28 1.13 7.59
C GLN A 151 -9.12 0.15 6.77
N LEU A 152 -8.51 -0.86 6.18
CA LEU A 152 -9.24 -1.90 5.45
C LEU A 152 -10.13 -2.74 6.39
N LYS A 153 -9.66 -3.10 7.59
CA LYS A 153 -10.48 -3.78 8.61
C LYS A 153 -11.70 -2.96 9.05
N LYS A 154 -11.59 -1.62 9.04
CA LYS A 154 -12.72 -0.70 9.29
C LYS A 154 -13.70 -0.61 8.10
N GLY A 155 -13.46 -1.32 7.01
CA GLY A 155 -14.29 -1.31 5.80
C GLY A 155 -14.01 -0.14 4.85
N ASN A 156 -12.93 0.61 5.06
CA ASN A 156 -12.56 1.74 4.21
C ASN A 156 -11.93 1.29 2.89
N ILE A 157 -11.95 2.19 1.91
CA ILE A 157 -11.23 2.04 0.63
C ILE A 157 -9.85 2.66 0.81
N LEU A 158 -8.80 1.90 0.56
CA LEU A 158 -7.42 2.37 0.66
C LEU A 158 -6.86 2.65 -0.74
N VAL A 159 -6.47 3.90 -1.00
CA VAL A 159 -5.79 4.26 -2.25
C VAL A 159 -4.28 4.23 -2.04
N ILE A 160 -3.60 3.50 -2.90
CA ILE A 160 -2.14 3.37 -2.91
C ILE A 160 -1.64 3.71 -4.30
N PHE A 161 -0.56 4.50 -4.36
CA PHE A 161 0.25 4.68 -5.55
C PHE A 161 1.53 3.83 -5.35
N PRO A 162 1.61 2.62 -5.94
CA PRO A 162 2.69 1.68 -5.59
C PRO A 162 4.09 2.17 -5.95
N GLU A 163 4.20 3.09 -6.89
CA GLU A 163 5.46 3.76 -7.26
C GLU A 163 6.03 4.61 -6.12
N GLY A 164 5.23 4.95 -5.11
CA GLY A 164 5.61 5.74 -3.94
C GLY A 164 5.93 7.22 -4.24
N THR A 165 5.99 7.62 -5.49
CA THR A 165 6.22 9.00 -5.93
C THR A 165 5.53 9.26 -7.25
N ARG A 166 5.35 10.54 -7.59
CA ARG A 166 4.85 10.91 -8.93
C ARG A 166 5.94 10.65 -9.97
N SER A 167 5.54 10.10 -11.10
CA SER A 167 6.44 9.91 -12.23
C SER A 167 6.93 11.27 -12.76
N ARG A 168 8.24 11.40 -12.92
CA ARG A 168 8.86 12.57 -13.56
C ARG A 168 8.95 12.42 -15.08
N THR A 169 8.99 11.18 -15.55
CA THR A 169 9.10 10.80 -16.96
C THR A 169 7.76 10.56 -17.62
N ARG A 170 6.65 10.63 -16.86
CA ARG A 170 5.28 10.29 -17.28
C ARG A 170 5.07 8.82 -17.60
N THR A 171 6.02 7.98 -17.26
CA THR A 171 5.95 6.53 -17.44
C THR A 171 5.93 5.84 -16.09
N MET A 172 5.38 4.62 -16.02
CA MET A 172 5.36 3.83 -14.80
C MET A 172 6.78 3.47 -14.36
N ALA A 173 7.09 3.73 -13.09
CA ALA A 173 8.31 3.30 -12.43
C ALA A 173 8.09 1.98 -11.69
N ARG A 174 9.18 1.35 -11.26
CA ARG A 174 9.12 0.11 -10.47
C ARG A 174 8.36 0.37 -9.16
N ALA A 175 7.43 -0.50 -8.85
CA ALA A 175 6.63 -0.40 -7.64
C ALA A 175 7.38 -0.91 -6.40
N HIS A 176 7.00 -0.35 -5.24
CA HIS A 176 7.36 -0.87 -3.93
C HIS A 176 6.41 -1.99 -3.52
N SER A 177 6.90 -2.97 -2.79
CA SER A 177 6.17 -4.18 -2.39
C SER A 177 5.08 -3.96 -1.33
N GLY A 178 4.94 -2.75 -0.79
CA GLY A 178 3.99 -2.45 0.29
C GLY A 178 2.53 -2.73 -0.04
N MET A 179 2.11 -2.44 -1.27
CA MET A 179 0.74 -2.71 -1.74
C MET A 179 0.46 -4.22 -1.77
N GLY A 180 1.36 -5.02 -2.35
CA GLY A 180 1.23 -6.47 -2.41
C GLY A 180 1.19 -7.11 -1.01
N MET A 181 2.02 -6.60 -0.08
CA MET A 181 2.01 -7.05 1.31
C MET A 181 0.66 -6.82 1.99
N ILE A 182 0.08 -5.61 1.87
CA ILE A 182 -1.22 -5.30 2.46
C ILE A 182 -2.30 -6.18 1.83
N ALA A 183 -2.31 -6.31 0.52
CA ALA A 183 -3.30 -7.10 -0.21
C ALA A 183 -3.29 -8.57 0.22
N LEU A 184 -2.11 -9.21 0.27
CA LEU A 184 -1.97 -10.60 0.67
C LEU A 184 -2.34 -10.84 2.14
N ARG A 185 -2.02 -9.89 3.04
CA ARG A 185 -2.34 -10.02 4.47
C ARG A 185 -3.80 -9.81 4.78
N THR A 186 -4.47 -8.94 4.05
CA THR A 186 -5.86 -8.59 4.31
C THR A 186 -6.84 -9.44 3.49
N GLY A 187 -6.41 -10.00 2.37
CA GLY A 187 -7.25 -10.76 1.44
C GLY A 187 -8.32 -9.91 0.75
N VAL A 188 -8.29 -8.58 0.91
CA VAL A 188 -9.27 -7.71 0.24
C VAL A 188 -8.96 -7.58 -1.25
N PRO A 189 -9.97 -7.36 -2.10
CA PRO A 189 -9.76 -7.13 -3.52
C PRO A 189 -8.88 -5.90 -3.78
N VAL A 190 -8.07 -5.96 -4.84
CA VAL A 190 -7.33 -4.82 -5.40
C VAL A 190 -7.98 -4.43 -6.72
N VAL A 191 -8.39 -3.18 -6.84
CA VAL A 191 -8.88 -2.59 -8.11
C VAL A 191 -7.71 -1.86 -8.75
N PRO A 192 -7.16 -2.35 -9.87
CA PRO A 192 -6.15 -1.64 -10.62
C PRO A 192 -6.77 -0.44 -11.33
N VAL A 193 -6.12 0.72 -11.24
CA VAL A 193 -6.60 1.96 -11.87
C VAL A 193 -5.48 2.56 -12.70
N ALA A 194 -5.78 2.83 -13.97
CA ALA A 194 -4.89 3.55 -14.86
C ALA A 194 -5.37 4.99 -15.04
N ILE A 195 -4.46 5.96 -14.89
CA ILE A 195 -4.72 7.37 -15.13
C ILE A 195 -3.69 7.94 -16.10
N TRP A 196 -4.14 8.74 -17.07
CA TRP A 196 -3.25 9.46 -17.99
C TRP A 196 -3.86 10.78 -18.47
N GLY A 197 -2.99 11.70 -18.86
CA GLY A 197 -3.35 13.07 -19.26
C GLY A 197 -3.43 14.05 -18.07
N SER A 198 -3.49 13.58 -16.83
CA SER A 198 -3.59 14.42 -15.64
C SER A 198 -2.37 15.32 -15.41
N GLU A 199 -1.20 14.93 -15.89
CA GLU A 199 0.04 15.71 -15.83
C GLU A 199 0.01 17.00 -16.67
N ASN A 200 -0.93 17.08 -17.60
CA ASN A 200 -1.15 18.25 -18.45
C ASN A 200 -2.39 19.06 -18.07
N MET A 201 -3.22 18.57 -17.16
CA MET A 201 -4.54 19.11 -16.83
C MET A 201 -4.50 20.58 -16.40
N LEU A 202 -3.48 20.96 -15.60
CA LEU A 202 -3.31 22.35 -15.13
C LEU A 202 -2.49 23.22 -16.08
N LYS A 203 -1.92 22.63 -17.15
CA LYS A 203 -1.08 23.35 -18.13
C LYS A 203 -1.87 23.80 -19.35
N LYS A 204 -2.88 23.02 -19.73
CA LYS A 204 -3.67 23.26 -20.94
C LYS A 204 -5.15 23.00 -20.64
N PHE A 205 -5.97 24.01 -20.78
CA PHE A 205 -7.42 23.92 -20.67
C PHE A 205 -8.01 22.93 -21.67
N GLY A 206 -9.00 22.16 -21.23
CA GLY A 206 -9.65 21.15 -22.05
C GLY A 206 -8.80 19.90 -22.33
N THR A 207 -7.73 19.69 -21.57
CA THR A 207 -6.90 18.48 -21.68
C THR A 207 -7.75 17.22 -21.49
N PRO A 208 -7.64 16.21 -22.39
CA PRO A 208 -8.27 14.92 -22.14
C PRO A 208 -7.55 14.18 -21.01
N VAL A 209 -8.30 13.82 -19.96
CA VAL A 209 -7.84 13.00 -18.85
C VAL A 209 -8.69 11.75 -18.81
N THR A 210 -8.06 10.60 -18.77
CA THR A 210 -8.79 9.32 -18.65
C THR A 210 -8.44 8.62 -17.37
N ILE A 211 -9.46 8.09 -16.69
CA ILE A 211 -9.34 7.22 -15.52
C ILE A 211 -10.03 5.90 -15.89
N SER A 212 -9.29 4.82 -15.88
CA SER A 212 -9.77 3.48 -16.21
C SER A 212 -9.70 2.58 -14.99
N PHE A 213 -10.83 2.04 -14.55
CA PHE A 213 -10.93 1.10 -13.44
C PHE A 213 -10.98 -0.32 -13.99
N GLY A 214 -10.00 -1.13 -13.65
CA GLY A 214 -9.95 -2.54 -14.00
C GLY A 214 -10.83 -3.40 -13.09
N GLU A 215 -10.94 -4.67 -13.42
CA GLU A 215 -11.67 -5.65 -12.60
C GLU A 215 -10.96 -5.87 -11.26
N PRO A 216 -11.70 -6.06 -10.15
CA PRO A 216 -11.14 -6.39 -8.87
C PRO A 216 -10.38 -7.71 -8.90
N MET A 217 -9.18 -7.72 -8.34
CA MET A 217 -8.32 -8.89 -8.27
C MET A 217 -8.13 -9.30 -6.81
N VAL A 218 -8.42 -10.56 -6.47
CA VAL A 218 -8.06 -11.14 -5.18
C VAL A 218 -6.68 -11.79 -5.33
N LEU A 219 -5.75 -11.39 -4.48
CA LEU A 219 -4.38 -11.90 -4.48
C LEU A 219 -4.23 -12.89 -3.35
N THR A 220 -3.67 -14.06 -3.66
CA THR A 220 -3.46 -15.15 -2.68
C THR A 220 -2.01 -15.59 -2.70
N PRO A 221 -1.38 -15.88 -1.55
CA PRO A 221 -0.04 -16.46 -1.51
C PRO A 221 -0.06 -17.89 -2.03
N LYS A 222 1.08 -18.38 -2.54
CA LYS A 222 1.22 -19.76 -3.05
C LYS A 222 1.18 -20.81 -1.94
N GLY A 223 1.56 -20.40 -0.72
CA GLY A 223 1.65 -21.31 0.42
C GLY A 223 0.94 -20.79 1.67
N LYS A 224 1.11 -21.50 2.79
CA LYS A 224 0.52 -21.10 4.08
C LYS A 224 1.17 -19.85 4.70
N LYS A 225 2.42 -19.54 4.32
CA LYS A 225 3.16 -18.35 4.79
C LYS A 225 3.38 -17.43 3.60
N ILE A 226 3.17 -16.14 3.79
CA ILE A 226 3.45 -15.12 2.78
C ILE A 226 4.97 -14.94 2.68
N THR A 227 5.55 -15.22 1.51
CA THR A 227 6.95 -15.05 1.20
C THR A 227 7.20 -13.69 0.55
N ARG A 228 8.48 -13.32 0.40
CA ARG A 228 8.85 -12.12 -0.34
C ARG A 228 8.51 -12.26 -1.83
N GLU A 229 8.69 -13.45 -2.38
CA GLU A 229 8.33 -13.75 -3.76
C GLU A 229 6.83 -13.58 -4.01
N ASP A 230 5.97 -14.07 -3.09
CA ASP A 230 4.53 -13.86 -3.18
C ASP A 230 4.18 -12.37 -3.24
N ILE A 231 4.85 -11.55 -2.42
CA ILE A 231 4.60 -10.10 -2.34
C ILE A 231 5.03 -9.40 -3.63
N ASP A 232 6.20 -9.74 -4.15
CA ASP A 232 6.76 -9.14 -5.36
C ASP A 232 5.91 -9.55 -6.58
N GLU A 233 5.51 -10.82 -6.70
CA GLU A 233 4.63 -11.32 -7.75
C GLU A 233 3.22 -10.69 -7.69
N ALA A 234 2.64 -10.60 -6.50
CA ALA A 234 1.35 -9.94 -6.29
C ALA A 234 1.41 -8.46 -6.72
N THR A 235 2.50 -7.77 -6.38
CA THR A 235 2.71 -6.38 -6.78
C THR A 235 2.87 -6.25 -8.29
N ASP A 236 3.72 -7.07 -8.90
CA ASP A 236 3.98 -7.05 -10.34
C ASP A 236 2.70 -7.35 -11.15
N LYS A 237 1.92 -8.34 -10.71
CA LYS A 237 0.64 -8.69 -11.34
C LYS A 237 -0.33 -7.51 -11.42
N VAL A 238 -0.46 -6.74 -10.33
CA VAL A 238 -1.32 -5.55 -10.31
C VAL A 238 -0.75 -4.45 -11.19
N MET A 239 0.57 -4.21 -11.14
CA MET A 239 1.21 -3.18 -11.95
C MET A 239 1.14 -3.47 -13.44
N ARG A 240 1.30 -4.73 -13.86
CA ARG A 240 1.07 -5.14 -15.26
C ARG A 240 -0.36 -4.91 -15.69
N LYS A 241 -1.33 -5.19 -14.80
CA LYS A 241 -2.74 -4.93 -15.10
C LYS A 241 -3.03 -3.43 -15.29
N ILE A 242 -2.37 -2.56 -14.53
CA ILE A 242 -2.42 -1.11 -14.73
C ILE A 242 -1.79 -0.74 -16.08
N ALA A 243 -0.62 -1.29 -16.40
CA ALA A 243 0.09 -1.02 -17.65
C ALA A 243 -0.70 -1.45 -18.89
N GLU A 244 -1.41 -2.58 -18.84
CA GLU A 244 -2.28 -3.04 -19.93
C GLU A 244 -3.37 -2.02 -20.26
N MET A 245 -3.90 -1.31 -19.27
CA MET A 245 -4.95 -0.30 -19.44
C MET A 245 -4.40 1.06 -19.91
N LEU A 246 -3.08 1.30 -19.79
CA LEU A 246 -2.42 2.53 -20.20
C LEU A 246 -2.04 2.50 -21.69
N PRO A 247 -2.03 3.68 -22.36
CA PRO A 247 -1.37 3.82 -23.66
C PRO A 247 0.11 3.39 -23.58
N PRO A 248 0.70 2.83 -24.65
CA PRO A 248 2.05 2.28 -24.65
C PRO A 248 3.11 3.24 -24.09
N GLU A 249 3.02 4.53 -24.40
CA GLU A 249 3.95 5.57 -23.98
C GLU A 249 3.98 5.84 -22.46
N TYR A 250 2.97 5.36 -21.71
CA TYR A 250 2.89 5.51 -20.25
C TYR A 250 3.36 4.27 -19.49
N ARG A 251 3.53 3.12 -20.14
CA ARG A 251 3.76 1.82 -19.49
C ARG A 251 5.10 1.69 -18.79
N GLY A 252 6.12 2.45 -19.22
CA GLY A 252 7.45 2.46 -18.60
C GLY A 252 8.07 1.06 -18.46
N VAL A 253 8.53 0.72 -17.27
CA VAL A 253 9.18 -0.59 -16.99
C VAL A 253 8.24 -1.79 -17.14
N TYR A 254 6.94 -1.58 -17.27
CA TYR A 254 5.93 -2.62 -17.47
C TYR A 254 5.44 -2.71 -18.92
N GLY A 255 6.07 -1.97 -19.84
CA GLY A 255 5.72 -1.96 -21.26
C GLY A 255 6.24 -3.14 -22.07
N SER A 256 7.28 -3.83 -21.58
CA SER A 256 7.82 -5.03 -22.21
C SER A 256 7.05 -6.27 -21.79
N SER A 257 6.78 -7.18 -22.72
CA SER A 257 6.25 -8.50 -22.39
C SER A 257 7.25 -9.25 -21.48
N PRO A 258 6.79 -10.07 -20.50
CA PRO A 258 7.67 -10.90 -19.68
C PRO A 258 8.60 -11.81 -20.49
N ASP A 259 8.18 -12.14 -21.73
CA ASP A 259 8.86 -13.06 -22.65
C ASP A 259 9.92 -12.39 -23.53
N ALA A 260 10.28 -11.12 -23.25
CA ALA A 260 11.26 -10.35 -24.06
C ALA A 260 12.63 -10.19 -23.39
N VAL A 261 12.99 -11.10 -22.45
CA VAL A 261 14.35 -11.20 -21.86
C VAL A 261 14.86 -12.62 -22.00
#